data_cdb36058d40c68510fddcfaad811a078
#
_entry.id   cdb36058d40c68510fddcfaad811a078
#
_cell.length_a   1.000
_cell.length_b   1.000
_cell.length_c   1.000
_cell.angle_alpha   90.00
_cell.angle_beta   90.00
_cell.angle_gamma   90.00
#
_symmetry.space_group_name_H-M   'P 1'
#
loop_
_entity.id
_entity.type
_entity.pdbx_description
1 polymer ?
#
loop_
_entity_poly.entity_id
_entity_poly.type
_entity_poly.pdbx_seq_one_letter_code
_entity_poly.pdbx_strand_id
1 'polypeptide(L)'
;MGKVRAVCISEKRGTQKKNIESAVFVENWGIEGDAHAGNWHRQISLLSEETIAAFKARGAEVTDGAFGENLVVSGYDFTKFPIGTRFTCKDVVLELTQIGKECHHGCEIFQKMGECIMPTNGVFAKVLHGGKISVGAVSYTHLRAH
;
A
#
# COMPACT_ATOMS: atom_id res chain seq x y z
N MET A 1 -11.63 -5.00 -10.26
CA MET A 1 -11.89 -3.61 -9.86
C MET A 1 -11.73 -3.46 -8.35
N GLY A 2 -11.05 -2.44 -7.92
CA GLY A 2 -10.82 -2.15 -6.51
C GLY A 2 -11.28 -0.76 -6.13
N LYS A 3 -11.46 -0.53 -4.84
CA LYS A 3 -11.86 0.78 -4.32
C LYS A 3 -10.87 1.22 -3.24
N VAL A 4 -10.37 2.45 -3.35
CA VAL A 4 -9.44 3.02 -2.37
C VAL A 4 -10.18 3.32 -1.07
N ARG A 5 -9.70 2.73 0.03
CA ARG A 5 -10.32 2.86 1.36
C ARG A 5 -9.53 3.76 2.28
N ALA A 6 -8.21 3.86 2.09
CA ALA A 6 -7.36 4.75 2.87
C ALA A 6 -6.15 5.19 2.05
N VAL A 7 -5.69 6.40 2.28
CA VAL A 7 -4.48 6.97 1.68
C VAL A 7 -3.64 7.50 2.83
N CYS A 8 -2.50 6.86 3.09
CA CYS A 8 -1.73 7.09 4.31
C CYS A 8 -0.29 7.53 4.02
N ILE A 9 0.21 8.44 4.82
CA ILE A 9 1.61 8.88 4.77
C ILE A 9 2.19 9.00 6.18
N SER A 10 3.52 9.05 6.25
CA SER A 10 4.25 9.43 7.46
C SER A 10 5.39 10.37 7.06
N GLU A 11 5.72 11.30 7.94
CA GLU A 11 6.85 12.22 7.71
C GLU A 11 8.20 11.55 7.97
N LYS A 12 8.21 10.48 8.80
CA LYS A 12 9.43 9.78 9.21
C LYS A 12 9.32 8.28 8.90
N ARG A 13 10.43 7.68 8.48
CA ARG A 13 10.54 6.23 8.33
C ARG A 13 10.44 5.55 9.69
N GLY A 14 9.88 4.34 9.71
CA GLY A 14 9.74 3.53 10.91
C GLY A 14 8.59 3.94 11.82
N THR A 15 7.79 4.91 11.44
CA THR A 15 6.59 5.31 12.18
C THR A 15 5.33 4.83 11.48
N GLN A 16 4.24 4.70 12.24
CA GLN A 16 2.94 4.40 11.64
C GLN A 16 2.51 5.56 10.76
N LYS A 17 1.85 5.23 9.65
CA LYS A 17 1.30 6.21 8.74
C LYS A 17 -0.10 6.62 9.19
N LYS A 18 -0.53 7.80 8.75
CA LYS A 18 -1.87 8.33 9.05
C LYS A 18 -2.65 8.49 7.76
N ASN A 19 -3.95 8.16 7.81
CA ASN A 19 -4.85 8.39 6.69
C ASN A 19 -5.12 9.88 6.54
N ILE A 20 -4.71 10.42 5.40
CA ILE A 20 -4.92 11.84 5.05
C ILE A 20 -6.03 12.00 4.01
N GLU A 21 -6.70 10.90 3.65
CA GLU A 21 -7.85 10.81 2.76
C GLU A 21 -7.57 11.10 1.29
N SER A 22 -6.61 11.94 0.97
CA SER A 22 -6.17 12.16 -0.41
C SER A 22 -4.71 12.60 -0.43
N ALA A 23 -4.03 12.31 -1.55
CA ALA A 23 -2.64 12.66 -1.73
C ALA A 23 -2.29 12.82 -3.20
N VAL A 24 -1.21 13.56 -3.45
CA VAL A 24 -0.64 13.71 -4.79
C VAL A 24 0.45 12.65 -4.97
N PHE A 25 0.31 11.86 -6.03
CA PHE A 25 1.29 10.86 -6.43
C PHE A 25 2.20 11.46 -7.49
N VAL A 26 3.49 11.33 -7.31
CA VAL A 26 4.50 11.95 -8.17
C VAL A 26 5.23 10.86 -8.96
N GLU A 27 5.29 11.02 -10.28
CA GLU A 27 5.94 10.07 -11.18
C GLU A 27 7.37 9.76 -10.73
N ASN A 28 7.68 8.47 -10.71
CA ASN A 28 9.00 7.94 -10.30
C ASN A 28 9.49 8.45 -8.93
N TRP A 29 8.56 8.72 -8.02
CA TRP A 29 8.89 9.20 -6.70
C TRP A 29 8.05 8.52 -5.61
N GLY A 30 6.76 8.66 -5.66
CA GLY A 30 5.83 8.15 -4.65
C GLY A 30 4.82 9.21 -4.26
N ILE A 31 4.37 9.18 -3.02
CA ILE A 31 3.42 10.16 -2.50
C ILE A 31 4.17 11.39 -1.98
N GLU A 32 3.74 12.55 -2.41
CA GLU A 32 4.26 13.81 -1.91
C GLU A 32 4.11 13.89 -0.39
N GLY A 33 5.21 14.15 0.31
CA GLY A 33 5.24 14.25 1.77
C GLY A 33 5.44 12.94 2.51
N ASP A 34 5.49 11.80 1.82
CA ASP A 34 5.71 10.50 2.45
C ASP A 34 7.19 10.18 2.60
N ALA A 35 7.56 9.64 3.77
CA ALA A 35 8.96 9.33 4.10
C ALA A 35 9.57 8.24 3.23
N HIS A 36 8.75 7.35 2.66
CA HIS A 36 9.23 6.27 1.80
C HIS A 36 9.30 6.63 0.32
N ALA A 37 8.88 7.85 -0.05
CA ALA A 37 9.02 8.32 -1.42
C ALA A 37 10.49 8.39 -1.80
N GLY A 38 10.79 8.08 -3.05
CA GLY A 38 12.16 8.10 -3.56
C GLY A 38 12.27 7.35 -4.87
N ASN A 39 13.43 7.49 -5.51
CA ASN A 39 13.69 6.80 -6.78
C ASN A 39 14.14 5.36 -6.53
N TRP A 40 13.21 4.50 -6.20
CA TRP A 40 13.43 3.09 -5.95
C TRP A 40 12.17 2.28 -6.23
N HIS A 41 12.19 0.96 -6.02
CA HIS A 41 11.06 0.08 -6.39
C HIS A 41 9.95 0.01 -5.33
N ARG A 42 10.17 0.53 -4.12
CA ARG A 42 9.18 0.52 -3.04
C ARG A 42 8.65 1.92 -2.74
N GLN A 43 8.27 2.63 -3.79
CA GLN A 43 7.75 3.99 -3.66
C GLN A 43 6.42 4.06 -2.95
N ILE A 44 5.54 3.06 -3.21
CA ILE A 44 4.20 2.97 -2.64
C ILE A 44 4.03 1.57 -2.05
N SER A 45 3.49 1.48 -0.85
CA SER A 45 3.09 0.22 -0.24
C SER A 45 1.58 0.09 -0.22
N LEU A 46 1.07 -1.10 -0.51
CA LEU A 46 -0.36 -1.37 -0.63
C LEU A 46 -0.73 -2.60 0.19
N LEU A 47 -1.92 -2.55 0.79
CA LEU A 47 -2.53 -3.68 1.48
C LEU A 47 -4.00 -3.79 1.08
N SER A 48 -4.49 -5.03 1.03
CA SER A 48 -5.91 -5.30 0.85
C SER A 48 -6.68 -5.01 2.14
N GLU A 49 -7.82 -4.34 2.03
CA GLU A 49 -8.70 -4.12 3.17
C GLU A 49 -9.16 -5.46 3.77
N GLU A 50 -9.44 -6.45 2.93
CA GLU A 50 -9.90 -7.78 3.35
C GLU A 50 -8.83 -8.48 4.21
N THR A 51 -7.56 -8.35 3.85
CA THR A 51 -6.44 -8.91 4.64
C THR A 51 -6.34 -8.24 6.01
N ILE A 52 -6.46 -6.92 6.05
CA ILE A 52 -6.44 -6.17 7.32
C ILE A 52 -7.63 -6.56 8.18
N ALA A 53 -8.82 -6.67 7.59
CA ALA A 53 -10.04 -7.05 8.32
C ALA A 53 -9.92 -8.44 8.93
N ALA A 54 -9.34 -9.41 8.21
CA ALA A 54 -9.09 -10.75 8.72
C ALA A 54 -8.12 -10.73 9.91
N PHE A 55 -7.10 -9.89 9.84
CA PHE A 55 -6.13 -9.75 10.93
C PHE A 55 -6.78 -9.10 12.17
N LYS A 56 -7.62 -8.09 11.99
CA LYS A 56 -8.41 -7.48 13.06
C LYS A 56 -9.34 -8.50 13.72
N ALA A 57 -9.95 -9.38 12.95
CA ALA A 57 -10.82 -10.45 13.46
C ALA A 57 -10.07 -11.43 14.36
N ARG A 58 -8.74 -11.52 14.23
CA ARG A 58 -7.88 -12.34 15.07
C ARG A 58 -7.41 -11.60 16.33
N GLY A 59 -7.92 -10.40 16.59
CA GLY A 59 -7.63 -9.63 17.78
C GLY A 59 -6.68 -8.45 17.60
N ALA A 60 -6.22 -8.18 16.38
CA ALA A 60 -5.34 -7.03 16.14
C ALA A 60 -6.08 -5.70 16.29
N GLU A 61 -5.52 -4.81 17.09
CA GLU A 61 -6.03 -3.44 17.26
C GLU A 61 -5.15 -2.50 16.43
N VAL A 62 -5.53 -2.32 15.16
CA VAL A 62 -4.76 -1.52 14.22
C VAL A 62 -5.67 -0.52 13.52
N THR A 63 -5.10 0.64 13.19
CA THR A 63 -5.75 1.69 12.42
C THR A 63 -5.13 1.74 11.03
N ASP A 64 -5.73 2.51 10.12
CA ASP A 64 -5.16 2.71 8.79
C ASP A 64 -3.73 3.27 8.90
N GLY A 65 -2.80 2.70 8.16
CA GLY A 65 -1.40 3.09 8.17
C GLY A 65 -0.55 2.40 9.23
N ALA A 66 -1.15 1.57 10.09
CA ALA A 66 -0.43 0.92 11.20
C ALA A 66 0.70 0.00 10.73
N PHE A 67 0.58 -0.59 9.55
CA PHE A 67 1.59 -1.47 8.95
C PHE A 67 2.61 -0.71 8.10
N GLY A 68 2.51 0.61 8.03
CA GLY A 68 3.31 1.42 7.13
C GLY A 68 2.78 1.45 5.70
N GLU A 69 1.58 0.95 5.46
CA GLU A 69 0.97 0.96 4.15
C GLU A 69 0.53 2.36 3.72
N ASN A 70 0.68 2.65 2.43
CA ASN A 70 0.21 3.91 1.84
C ASN A 70 -1.23 3.81 1.37
N LEU A 71 -1.56 2.75 0.62
CA LEU A 71 -2.90 2.53 0.08
C LEU A 71 -3.52 1.29 0.68
N VAL A 72 -4.76 1.43 1.15
CA VAL A 72 -5.62 0.30 1.51
C VAL A 72 -6.72 0.26 0.45
N VAL A 73 -6.83 -0.88 -0.22
CA VAL A 73 -7.75 -1.05 -1.35
C VAL A 73 -8.60 -2.30 -1.13
N SER A 74 -9.91 -2.15 -1.28
CA SER A 74 -10.84 -3.29 -1.22
C SER A 74 -11.01 -3.91 -2.61
N GLY A 75 -11.35 -5.20 -2.66
CA GLY A 75 -11.65 -5.91 -3.89
C GLY A 75 -10.47 -6.59 -4.56
N TYR A 76 -9.26 -6.47 -4.02
CA TYR A 76 -8.05 -7.10 -4.55
C TYR A 76 -7.41 -8.03 -3.54
N ASP A 77 -6.89 -9.15 -4.03
CA ASP A 77 -5.84 -9.91 -3.36
C ASP A 77 -4.54 -9.61 -4.13
N PHE A 78 -3.77 -8.69 -3.63
CA PHE A 78 -2.55 -8.23 -4.31
C PHE A 78 -1.52 -9.32 -4.53
N THR A 79 -1.52 -10.35 -3.68
CA THR A 79 -0.53 -11.45 -3.78
C THR A 79 -0.76 -12.33 -5.00
N LYS A 80 -1.92 -12.23 -5.63
CA LYS A 80 -2.27 -13.03 -6.82
C LYS A 80 -1.90 -12.36 -8.14
N PHE A 81 -1.45 -11.11 -8.09
CA PHE A 81 -1.05 -10.41 -9.30
C PHE A 81 0.43 -10.62 -9.60
N PRO A 82 0.81 -10.85 -10.87
CA PRO A 82 2.22 -10.93 -11.21
C PRO A 82 2.91 -9.58 -11.09
N ILE A 83 4.21 -9.60 -10.84
CA ILE A 83 5.04 -8.40 -10.90
C ILE A 83 4.90 -7.75 -12.28
N GLY A 84 4.76 -6.44 -12.33
CA GLY A 84 4.52 -5.70 -13.56
C GLY A 84 3.05 -5.40 -13.82
N THR A 85 2.14 -5.95 -13.02
CA THR A 85 0.71 -5.59 -13.11
C THR A 85 0.56 -4.10 -12.85
N ARG A 86 -0.25 -3.44 -13.68
CA ARG A 86 -0.52 -2.01 -13.55
C ARG A 86 -1.89 -1.79 -12.96
N PHE A 87 -1.94 -0.82 -12.05
CA PHE A 87 -3.18 -0.36 -11.43
C PHE A 87 -3.41 1.07 -11.86
N THR A 88 -4.58 1.36 -12.43
CA THR A 88 -4.95 2.73 -12.80
C THR A 88 -6.02 3.23 -11.85
N CYS A 89 -5.86 4.47 -11.39
CA CYS A 89 -6.82 5.15 -10.54
C CYS A 89 -6.86 6.60 -10.99
N LYS A 90 -7.89 6.97 -11.74
CA LYS A 90 -7.95 8.24 -12.46
C LYS A 90 -6.69 8.41 -13.33
N ASP A 91 -5.90 9.46 -13.11
CA ASP A 91 -4.69 9.73 -13.89
C ASP A 91 -3.46 8.98 -13.37
N VAL A 92 -3.55 8.37 -12.19
CA VAL A 92 -2.41 7.69 -11.58
C VAL A 92 -2.27 6.28 -12.12
N VAL A 93 -1.06 5.92 -12.51
CA VAL A 93 -0.71 4.55 -12.91
C VAL A 93 0.39 4.05 -11.99
N LEU A 94 0.13 2.92 -11.33
CA LEU A 94 1.09 2.24 -10.46
C LEU A 94 1.50 0.90 -11.09
N GLU A 95 2.75 0.51 -10.94
CA GLU A 95 3.23 -0.80 -11.39
C GLU A 95 3.75 -1.60 -10.21
N LEU A 96 3.21 -2.81 -10.04
CA LEU A 96 3.59 -3.74 -8.97
C LEU A 96 5.06 -4.15 -9.14
N THR A 97 5.87 -3.92 -8.10
CA THR A 97 7.32 -4.16 -8.14
C THR A 97 7.78 -5.24 -7.19
N GLN A 98 7.05 -5.48 -6.09
CA GLN A 98 7.47 -6.45 -5.09
C GLN A 98 6.27 -6.96 -4.31
N ILE A 99 6.27 -8.25 -3.99
CA ILE A 99 5.27 -8.88 -3.11
C ILE A 99 6.00 -9.32 -1.84
N GLY A 100 5.48 -8.86 -0.69
CA GLY A 100 6.07 -9.17 0.61
C GLY A 100 7.35 -8.38 0.89
N LYS A 101 7.82 -8.47 2.11
CA LYS A 101 9.10 -7.90 2.53
C LYS A 101 9.59 -8.57 3.80
N GLU A 102 10.88 -8.44 4.08
CA GLU A 102 11.41 -8.80 5.39
C GLU A 102 11.00 -7.72 6.40
N CYS A 103 10.53 -8.15 7.56
CA CYS A 103 10.18 -7.27 8.66
C CYS A 103 11.04 -7.54 9.87
N HIS A 104 11.36 -6.50 10.62
CA HIS A 104 11.99 -6.65 11.94
C HIS A 104 10.95 -7.20 12.92
N HIS A 105 11.35 -8.22 13.68
CA HIS A 105 10.48 -8.83 14.69
C HIS A 105 10.22 -7.92 15.90
N GLY A 106 10.83 -6.75 15.94
CA GLY A 106 10.68 -5.81 17.03
C GLY A 106 9.53 -4.81 16.88
N CYS A 107 8.75 -4.86 15.80
CA CYS A 107 7.65 -3.91 15.66
C CYS A 107 6.53 -4.23 16.64
N GLU A 108 5.77 -3.18 17.01
CA GLU A 108 4.71 -3.29 18.01
C GLU A 108 3.64 -4.30 17.62
N ILE A 109 3.25 -4.35 16.36
CA ILE A 109 2.24 -5.30 15.87
C ILE A 109 2.75 -6.73 16.01
N PHE A 110 4.00 -7.00 15.64
CA PHE A 110 4.59 -8.32 15.78
C PHE A 110 4.65 -8.75 17.24
N GLN A 111 5.02 -7.85 18.15
CA GLN A 111 5.11 -8.16 19.57
C GLN A 111 3.75 -8.50 20.17
N LYS A 112 2.68 -7.82 19.77
CA LYS A 112 1.33 -8.09 20.27
C LYS A 112 0.71 -9.35 19.67
N MET A 113 0.90 -9.58 18.39
CA MET A 113 0.22 -10.64 17.64
C MET A 113 1.07 -11.88 17.39
N GLY A 114 2.39 -11.78 17.58
CA GLY A 114 3.32 -12.84 17.21
C GLY A 114 3.55 -12.96 15.72
N GLU A 115 2.88 -12.14 14.89
CA GLU A 115 3.01 -12.14 13.44
C GLU A 115 2.58 -10.80 12.86
N CYS A 116 2.92 -10.59 11.59
CA CYS A 116 2.50 -9.41 10.81
C CYS A 116 2.13 -9.85 9.41
N ILE A 117 1.19 -9.13 8.79
CA ILE A 117 0.72 -9.45 7.44
C ILE A 117 1.60 -8.84 6.33
N MET A 118 2.40 -7.83 6.62
CA MET A 118 3.24 -7.18 5.60
C MET A 118 4.24 -8.12 4.92
N PRO A 119 4.94 -9.03 5.63
CA PRO A 119 5.92 -9.91 4.99
C PRO A 119 5.35 -10.81 3.89
N THR A 120 4.08 -11.20 4.00
CA THR A 120 3.44 -12.11 3.05
C THR A 120 2.38 -11.45 2.18
N ASN A 121 1.68 -10.45 2.69
CA ASN A 121 0.52 -9.85 2.03
C ASN A 121 0.73 -8.41 1.56
N GLY A 122 1.72 -7.70 2.12
CA GLY A 122 2.05 -6.36 1.68
C GLY A 122 2.72 -6.38 0.30
N VAL A 123 2.37 -5.43 -0.53
CA VAL A 123 2.98 -5.29 -1.86
C VAL A 123 3.49 -3.87 -2.05
N PHE A 124 4.37 -3.71 -3.03
CA PHE A 124 4.99 -2.42 -3.35
C PHE A 124 4.84 -2.13 -4.82
N ALA A 125 4.76 -0.85 -5.13
CA ALA A 125 4.62 -0.37 -6.49
C ALA A 125 5.44 0.91 -6.68
N LYS A 126 5.68 1.22 -7.95
CA LYS A 126 6.24 2.52 -8.33
C LYS A 126 5.20 3.31 -9.11
N VAL A 127 5.32 4.63 -9.10
CA VAL A 127 4.43 5.53 -9.80
C VAL A 127 4.93 5.72 -11.23
N LEU A 128 4.16 5.24 -12.21
CA LEU A 128 4.48 5.44 -13.63
C LEU A 128 3.90 6.75 -14.16
N HIS A 129 2.76 7.17 -13.65
CA HIS A 129 2.13 8.43 -13.99
C HIS A 129 1.49 9.02 -12.74
N GLY A 130 1.75 10.29 -12.48
CA GLY A 130 1.29 10.97 -11.29
C GLY A 130 -0.12 11.52 -11.39
N GLY A 131 -0.63 11.97 -10.27
CA GLY A 131 -1.96 12.54 -10.13
C GLY A 131 -2.44 12.48 -8.69
N LYS A 132 -3.70 12.80 -8.47
CA LYS A 132 -4.30 12.78 -7.14
C LYS A 132 -5.18 11.55 -6.96
N ILE A 133 -5.00 10.86 -5.83
CA ILE A 133 -5.91 9.78 -5.42
C ILE A 133 -6.58 10.18 -4.12
N SER A 134 -7.88 9.93 -4.04
CA SER A 134 -8.68 10.18 -2.83
C SER A 134 -9.41 8.90 -2.42
N VAL A 135 -9.75 8.81 -1.14
CA VAL A 135 -10.60 7.72 -0.62
C VAL A 135 -11.90 7.68 -1.42
N GLY A 136 -12.33 6.49 -1.80
CA GLY A 136 -13.50 6.28 -2.63
C GLY A 136 -13.21 6.17 -4.12
N ALA A 137 -12.01 6.49 -4.56
CA ALA A 137 -11.62 6.33 -5.96
C ALA A 137 -11.62 4.86 -6.37
N VAL A 138 -11.97 4.60 -7.62
CA VAL A 138 -12.02 3.25 -8.18
C VAL A 138 -10.71 2.97 -8.92
N SER A 139 -10.15 1.78 -8.66
CA SER A 139 -8.94 1.32 -9.30
C SER A 139 -9.23 0.16 -10.25
N TYR A 140 -8.56 0.15 -11.39
CA TYR A 140 -8.63 -0.91 -12.39
C TYR A 140 -7.27 -1.54 -12.56
N THR A 141 -7.24 -2.84 -12.85
CA THR A 141 -6.00 -3.56 -13.11
C THR A 141 -5.79 -3.76 -14.60
N HIS A 142 -4.52 -3.70 -15.01
CA HIS A 142 -4.08 -4.08 -16.35
C HIS A 142 -2.86 -4.96 -16.23
N LEU A 143 -2.90 -6.11 -16.89
CA LEU A 143 -1.72 -6.94 -17.01
C LEU A 143 -0.75 -6.27 -17.98
N ARG A 144 0.54 -6.50 -17.73
CA ARG A 144 1.57 -5.98 -18.60
C ARG A 144 1.43 -6.60 -20.01
N ALA A 145 1.35 -5.74 -21.01
CA ALA A 145 1.36 -6.19 -22.40
C ALA A 145 2.76 -6.70 -22.77
N HIS A 146 2.80 -7.74 -23.56
CA HIS A 146 4.04 -8.34 -24.06
C HIS A 146 4.27 -7.96 -25.51
#